data_b301f5b39f256dde88eb46a9c2e9fa37
#
_entry.id   b301f5b39f256dde88eb46a9c2e9fa37
#
_cell.length_a   1.000
_cell.length_b   1.000
_cell.length_c   1.000
_cell.angle_alpha   90.00
_cell.angle_beta   90.00
_cell.angle_gamma   90.00
#
_symmetry.space_group_name_H-M   'P 1'
#
loop_
_entity.id
_entity.type
_entity.pdbx_description
1 polymer ?
#
loop_
_entity_poly.entity_id
_entity_poly.type
_entity_poly.pdbx_seq_one_letter_code
_entity_poly.pdbx_strand_id
1 'polypeptide(L)'
;MRHRLLACLAAVPLAALVLAGCGASEVVPAGAAASDGNGETAYPLTIENCGRTITVDAAPQRVVSLDQNSTEILLSLGLEDRIAGTASWTDPILPSLAEADETVPRLADNAPTYEVVLGADPDFVTASFGRHFSQGGVATRDRFDETGIGSYLSPTDCDNGVSINGGGTRTTALTVDALYQEITELGRIFDVSDRAEKLVDDLRSRAEAATAGIDASGASVAFWFADTKTPYVAGGLGSAELLASTTGFTNVYDDLDDDWPATTWEDLVDRDPQVLVLGDLQRDRFPGDRLDDKIAFLESDPLTRTIDAVRGQRYIALHGAELNPSIRFVDGLEKIRRWLDEHRDEL
;
A
#
# COMPACT_ATOMS: atom_id res chain seq x y z
N MET A 1 46.93 27.67 74.91
CA MET A 1 47.43 26.72 75.89
C MET A 1 47.30 25.34 75.33
N ARG A 2 48.40 24.79 74.86
CA ARG A 2 49.06 23.60 75.40
C ARG A 2 48.20 22.36 75.46
N HIS A 3 48.48 21.18 74.94
CA HIS A 3 49.68 20.42 74.61
C HIS A 3 49.25 19.12 73.92
N ARG A 4 49.96 18.70 72.92
CA ARG A 4 50.90 17.55 72.80
C ARG A 4 50.22 16.18 72.60
N LEU A 5 50.43 15.61 71.44
CA LEU A 5 51.34 14.50 71.10
C LEU A 5 51.03 13.13 71.73
N LEU A 6 50.81 12.12 70.97
CA LEU A 6 51.77 11.03 70.74
C LEU A 6 51.22 9.95 69.78
N ALA A 7 52.13 9.56 68.94
CA ALA A 7 51.96 8.48 67.93
C ALA A 7 52.09 7.10 68.58
N CYS A 8 51.53 6.10 67.98
CA CYS A 8 52.05 4.73 67.88
C CYS A 8 51.60 3.99 66.67
N LEU A 9 52.60 3.50 65.95
CA LEU A 9 52.51 2.51 64.87
C LEU A 9 52.03 1.16 65.39
N ALA A 10 51.25 0.39 64.56
CA ALA A 10 51.59 -1.01 64.30
C ALA A 10 50.56 -1.69 63.31
N ALA A 11 51.14 -2.28 62.30
CA ALA A 11 50.84 -3.56 61.67
C ALA A 11 49.52 -3.83 60.93
N VAL A 12 49.71 -4.02 59.61
CA VAL A 12 48.80 -4.66 58.61
C VAL A 12 48.56 -6.14 58.99
N PRO A 13 47.36 -6.69 58.79
CA PRO A 13 47.30 -7.69 57.77
C PRO A 13 46.15 -7.53 56.74
N LEU A 14 46.46 -7.98 55.56
CA LEU A 14 45.70 -8.12 54.33
C LEU A 14 44.47 -9.03 54.55
N ALA A 15 43.29 -8.51 54.38
CA ALA A 15 42.07 -9.31 54.26
C ALA A 15 41.32 -8.91 52.96
N ALA A 16 41.17 -9.88 52.07
CA ALA A 16 40.46 -9.74 50.83
C ALA A 16 38.97 -9.46 51.07
N LEU A 17 38.49 -8.31 50.62
CA LEU A 17 37.05 -8.02 50.52
C LEU A 17 36.57 -8.35 49.12
N VAL A 18 35.68 -9.33 49.04
CA VAL A 18 34.82 -9.62 47.89
C VAL A 18 33.77 -8.49 47.82
N LEU A 19 33.86 -7.62 46.81
CA LEU A 19 32.81 -6.65 46.50
C LEU A 19 31.69 -7.39 45.76
N ALA A 20 30.58 -7.61 46.45
CA ALA A 20 29.28 -7.87 45.78
C ALA A 20 28.79 -6.55 45.17
N GLY A 21 28.97 -6.40 43.86
CA GLY A 21 28.41 -5.31 43.08
C GLY A 21 26.89 -5.57 42.89
N CYS A 22 26.03 -4.78 43.52
CA CYS A 22 24.65 -4.61 43.08
C CYS A 22 24.68 -3.85 41.74
N GLY A 23 24.64 -4.58 40.64
CA GLY A 23 24.40 -4.01 39.34
C GLY A 23 22.95 -3.54 39.26
N ALA A 24 22.75 -2.22 39.13
CA ALA A 24 21.48 -1.69 38.67
C ALA A 24 21.24 -2.27 37.27
N SER A 25 20.14 -3.01 37.10
CA SER A 25 19.66 -3.41 35.78
C SER A 25 19.26 -2.14 35.04
N GLU A 26 20.09 -1.70 34.10
CA GLU A 26 19.60 -0.82 33.04
C GLU A 26 18.49 -1.56 32.30
N VAL A 27 17.31 -0.94 32.29
CA VAL A 27 16.20 -1.33 31.40
C VAL A 27 16.69 -0.97 30.01
N VAL A 28 17.24 -1.94 29.30
CA VAL A 28 17.46 -1.84 27.85
C VAL A 28 16.08 -1.69 27.23
N PRO A 29 15.76 -0.61 26.48
CA PRO A 29 14.54 -0.59 25.71
C PRO A 29 14.56 -1.81 24.80
N ALA A 30 13.44 -2.51 24.72
CA ALA A 30 13.26 -3.66 23.83
C ALA A 30 13.51 -3.17 22.40
N GLY A 31 14.75 -3.22 21.97
CA GLY A 31 15.13 -3.11 20.59
C GLY A 31 14.55 -4.31 19.86
N ALA A 32 14.02 -4.08 18.68
CA ALA A 32 13.57 -5.10 17.78
C ALA A 32 14.54 -6.29 17.84
N ALA A 33 14.05 -7.44 18.28
CA ALA A 33 14.81 -8.68 18.17
C ALA A 33 15.07 -8.89 16.68
N ALA A 34 16.33 -8.81 16.28
CA ALA A 34 16.72 -9.24 14.95
C ALA A 34 16.28 -10.70 14.83
N SER A 35 15.50 -11.01 13.79
CA SER A 35 15.17 -12.39 13.46
C SER A 35 16.46 -13.14 13.23
N ASP A 36 16.73 -14.17 14.02
CA ASP A 36 17.78 -15.12 13.74
C ASP A 36 17.42 -15.82 12.43
N GLY A 37 18.09 -15.51 11.36
CA GLY A 37 18.09 -15.97 9.97
C GLY A 37 17.37 -17.23 9.47
N ASN A 38 16.30 -17.67 10.14
CA ASN A 38 15.49 -18.84 9.77
C ASN A 38 14.01 -18.51 9.47
N GLY A 39 13.66 -17.22 9.26
CA GLY A 39 12.28 -16.86 8.89
C GLY A 39 11.24 -16.96 10.02
N GLU A 40 11.59 -17.49 11.17
CA GLU A 40 10.67 -17.65 12.31
C GLU A 40 10.45 -16.32 13.05
N THR A 41 9.20 -15.90 13.10
CA THR A 41 8.79 -14.71 13.84
C THR A 41 8.66 -15.04 15.32
N ALA A 42 9.35 -14.26 16.19
CA ALA A 42 9.16 -14.37 17.63
C ALA A 42 7.83 -13.71 18.04
N TYR A 43 6.93 -14.49 18.62
CA TYR A 43 5.66 -14.01 19.18
C TYR A 43 5.75 -13.87 20.72
N PRO A 44 5.00 -12.93 21.36
CA PRO A 44 4.13 -11.96 20.71
C PRO A 44 4.91 -10.94 19.87
N LEU A 45 4.43 -10.66 18.66
CA LEU A 45 4.97 -9.66 17.77
C LEU A 45 4.26 -8.33 17.99
N THR A 46 5.02 -7.25 18.17
CA THR A 46 4.50 -5.88 18.27
C THR A 46 4.93 -5.07 17.05
N ILE A 47 3.98 -4.39 16.40
CA ILE A 47 4.21 -3.54 15.22
C ILE A 47 3.50 -2.20 15.42
N GLU A 48 4.16 -1.10 15.05
CA GLU A 48 3.53 0.19 14.88
C GLU A 48 2.89 0.26 13.50
N ASN A 49 1.57 0.41 13.44
CA ASN A 49 0.80 0.38 12.20
C ASN A 49 -0.22 1.51 12.13
N CYS A 50 0.03 2.52 11.30
CA CYS A 50 -0.85 3.67 11.10
C CYS A 50 -1.22 4.36 12.42
N GLY A 51 -0.22 4.68 13.25
CA GLY A 51 -0.41 5.38 14.53
C GLY A 51 -1.01 4.52 15.65
N ARG A 52 -1.06 3.20 15.47
CA ARG A 52 -1.52 2.23 16.48
C ARG A 52 -0.45 1.18 16.71
N THR A 53 -0.26 0.81 17.98
CA THR A 53 0.51 -0.38 18.33
C THR A 53 -0.40 -1.60 18.23
N ILE A 54 -0.09 -2.55 17.35
CA ILE A 54 -0.76 -3.85 17.27
C ILE A 54 0.13 -4.92 17.86
N THR A 55 -0.47 -5.85 18.61
CA THR A 55 0.21 -7.01 19.16
C THR A 55 -0.43 -8.27 18.61
N VAL A 56 0.39 -9.14 18.04
CA VAL A 56 -0.01 -10.42 17.45
C VAL A 56 0.62 -11.54 18.31
N ASP A 57 -0.20 -12.30 19.02
CA ASP A 57 0.26 -13.32 19.96
C ASP A 57 0.74 -14.61 19.27
N ALA A 58 0.25 -14.87 18.08
CA ALA A 58 0.66 -15.99 17.20
C ALA A 58 0.31 -15.64 15.75
N ALA A 59 0.92 -16.33 14.77
CA ALA A 59 0.59 -16.17 13.35
C ALA A 59 -0.91 -16.41 13.10
N PRO A 60 -1.65 -15.44 12.50
CA PRO A 60 -3.07 -15.60 12.21
C PRO A 60 -3.35 -16.82 11.32
N GLN A 61 -4.47 -17.47 11.57
CA GLN A 61 -4.86 -18.69 10.84
C GLN A 61 -6.13 -18.49 9.99
N ARG A 62 -6.89 -17.41 10.24
CA ARG A 62 -8.15 -17.12 9.56
C ARG A 62 -8.27 -15.64 9.26
N VAL A 63 -7.58 -15.19 8.19
CA VAL A 63 -7.59 -13.78 7.79
C VAL A 63 -8.74 -13.48 6.84
N VAL A 64 -9.40 -12.35 7.04
CA VAL A 64 -10.28 -11.74 6.03
C VAL A 64 -9.56 -10.56 5.41
N SER A 65 -9.41 -10.56 4.10
CA SER A 65 -8.91 -9.44 3.32
C SER A 65 -10.07 -8.59 2.78
N LEU A 66 -10.08 -7.29 3.08
CA LEU A 66 -11.20 -6.40 2.76
C LEU A 66 -11.12 -5.79 1.36
N ASP A 67 -10.01 -6.00 0.63
CA ASP A 67 -9.85 -5.54 -0.74
C ASP A 67 -8.89 -6.40 -1.56
N GLN A 68 -8.95 -6.23 -2.87
CA GLN A 68 -8.17 -7.01 -3.83
C GLN A 68 -6.66 -6.85 -3.64
N ASN A 69 -6.17 -5.63 -3.34
CA ASN A 69 -4.73 -5.40 -3.21
C ASN A 69 -4.14 -6.21 -2.04
N SER A 70 -4.78 -6.14 -0.87
CA SER A 70 -4.41 -6.93 0.30
C SER A 70 -4.53 -8.43 0.03
N THR A 71 -5.58 -8.86 -0.70
CA THR A 71 -5.77 -10.28 -1.09
C THR A 71 -4.61 -10.78 -1.93
N GLU A 72 -4.21 -10.04 -2.96
CA GLU A 72 -3.13 -10.45 -3.85
C GLU A 72 -1.77 -10.50 -3.16
N ILE A 73 -1.52 -9.65 -2.16
CA ILE A 73 -0.31 -9.77 -1.32
C ILE A 73 -0.35 -11.07 -0.52
N LEU A 74 -1.46 -11.38 0.16
CA LEU A 74 -1.58 -12.61 0.95
C LEU A 74 -1.42 -13.87 0.08
N LEU A 75 -2.03 -13.90 -1.11
CA LEU A 75 -1.87 -14.99 -2.07
C LEU A 75 -0.44 -15.10 -2.59
N SER A 76 0.24 -13.98 -2.87
CA SER A 76 1.65 -13.96 -3.28
C SER A 76 2.59 -14.45 -2.18
N LEU A 77 2.18 -14.34 -0.93
CA LEU A 77 2.86 -14.90 0.23
C LEU A 77 2.52 -16.40 0.45
N GLY A 78 1.66 -17.01 -0.38
CA GLY A 78 1.25 -18.42 -0.27
C GLY A 78 0.43 -18.69 0.98
N LEU A 79 -0.53 -17.81 1.28
CA LEU A 79 -1.39 -17.85 2.48
C LEU A 79 -2.84 -18.24 2.14
N GLU A 80 -3.10 -18.80 0.96
CA GLU A 80 -4.43 -19.19 0.48
C GLU A 80 -5.21 -20.01 1.49
N ASP A 81 -4.55 -20.97 2.15
CA ASP A 81 -5.18 -21.83 3.17
C ASP A 81 -5.57 -21.08 4.45
N ARG A 82 -5.06 -19.86 4.66
CA ARG A 82 -5.36 -19.01 5.82
C ARG A 82 -6.36 -17.92 5.50
N ILE A 83 -6.75 -17.72 4.23
CA ILE A 83 -7.73 -16.70 3.86
C ILE A 83 -9.15 -17.24 4.08
N ALA A 84 -9.82 -16.77 5.14
CA ALA A 84 -11.20 -17.11 5.45
C ALA A 84 -12.21 -16.38 4.54
N GLY A 85 -11.78 -15.31 3.85
CA GLY A 85 -12.59 -14.60 2.89
C GLY A 85 -11.95 -13.34 2.35
N THR A 86 -12.44 -12.90 1.19
CA THR A 86 -11.98 -11.71 0.48
C THR A 86 -13.14 -10.88 -0.04
N ALA A 87 -12.92 -9.57 -0.28
CA ALA A 87 -13.95 -8.65 -0.76
C ALA A 87 -13.37 -7.49 -1.62
N SER A 88 -14.26 -6.63 -2.12
CA SER A 88 -13.93 -5.37 -2.83
C SER A 88 -13.00 -5.55 -4.03
N TRP A 89 -13.52 -6.19 -5.06
CA TRP A 89 -12.81 -6.46 -6.30
C TRP A 89 -13.07 -5.39 -7.37
N THR A 90 -12.02 -5.03 -8.12
CA THR A 90 -12.10 -4.11 -9.27
C THR A 90 -11.68 -4.76 -10.58
N ASP A 91 -10.78 -5.74 -10.52
CA ASP A 91 -10.15 -6.39 -11.66
C ASP A 91 -10.20 -7.91 -11.51
N PRO A 92 -9.97 -8.69 -12.56
CA PRO A 92 -9.66 -10.10 -12.44
C PRO A 92 -8.41 -10.30 -11.60
N ILE A 93 -8.33 -11.44 -10.89
CA ILE A 93 -7.12 -11.83 -10.17
C ILE A 93 -5.90 -11.88 -11.11
N LEU A 94 -4.70 -11.59 -10.59
CA LEU A 94 -3.46 -11.83 -11.35
C LEU A 94 -3.43 -13.27 -11.88
N PRO A 95 -3.12 -13.48 -13.17
CA PRO A 95 -3.07 -14.85 -13.74
C PRO A 95 -2.16 -15.80 -12.96
N SER A 96 -1.08 -15.30 -12.38
CA SER A 96 -0.16 -16.09 -11.55
C SER A 96 -0.74 -16.53 -10.21
N LEU A 97 -1.84 -15.91 -9.75
CA LEU A 97 -2.51 -16.18 -8.48
C LEU A 97 -3.86 -16.93 -8.68
N ALA A 98 -4.26 -17.18 -9.93
CA ALA A 98 -5.58 -17.74 -10.24
C ALA A 98 -5.82 -19.10 -9.58
N GLU A 99 -4.82 -19.98 -9.56
CA GLU A 99 -4.93 -21.31 -8.93
C GLU A 99 -5.09 -21.18 -7.41
N ALA A 100 -4.33 -20.28 -6.77
CA ALA A 100 -4.41 -20.04 -5.32
C ALA A 100 -5.76 -19.39 -4.92
N ASP A 101 -6.34 -18.55 -5.79
CA ASP A 101 -7.63 -17.89 -5.55
C ASP A 101 -8.86 -18.83 -5.69
N GLU A 102 -8.72 -19.97 -6.42
CA GLU A 102 -9.86 -20.88 -6.68
C GLU A 102 -10.55 -21.38 -5.40
N THR A 103 -9.81 -21.51 -4.31
CA THR A 103 -10.32 -22.04 -3.03
C THR A 103 -10.70 -20.92 -2.05
N VAL A 104 -10.42 -19.67 -2.36
CA VAL A 104 -10.64 -18.53 -1.47
C VAL A 104 -12.09 -18.04 -1.55
N PRO A 105 -12.83 -18.01 -0.43
CA PRO A 105 -14.22 -17.55 -0.44
C PRO A 105 -14.32 -16.04 -0.74
N ARG A 106 -15.12 -15.65 -1.72
CA ARG A 106 -15.47 -14.25 -1.94
C ARG A 106 -16.72 -13.89 -1.13
N LEU A 107 -16.54 -13.03 -0.12
CA LEU A 107 -17.60 -12.61 0.79
C LEU A 107 -18.52 -11.56 0.15
N ALA A 108 -17.94 -10.67 -0.65
CA ALA A 108 -18.67 -9.63 -1.36
C ALA A 108 -17.86 -9.09 -2.54
N ASP A 109 -18.53 -8.63 -3.61
CA ASP A 109 -17.88 -7.94 -4.74
C ASP A 109 -17.45 -6.50 -4.36
N ASN A 110 -18.15 -5.92 -3.39
CA ASN A 110 -17.85 -4.61 -2.78
C ASN A 110 -17.49 -4.77 -1.30
N ALA A 111 -17.44 -3.66 -0.56
CA ALA A 111 -17.24 -3.69 0.88
C ALA A 111 -18.33 -4.56 1.56
N PRO A 112 -17.96 -5.60 2.32
CA PRO A 112 -18.91 -6.41 3.06
C PRO A 112 -19.47 -5.63 4.26
N THR A 113 -20.57 -6.12 4.84
CA THR A 113 -20.96 -5.64 6.17
C THR A 113 -20.08 -6.28 7.26
N TYR A 114 -20.03 -5.65 8.42
CA TYR A 114 -19.31 -6.19 9.58
C TYR A 114 -19.77 -7.63 9.95
N GLU A 115 -21.08 -7.86 9.90
CA GLU A 115 -21.67 -9.17 10.20
C GLU A 115 -21.24 -10.25 9.19
N VAL A 116 -21.08 -9.89 7.93
CA VAL A 116 -20.55 -10.82 6.90
C VAL A 116 -19.11 -11.18 7.20
N VAL A 117 -18.28 -10.22 7.61
CA VAL A 117 -16.90 -10.47 8.02
C VAL A 117 -16.85 -11.38 9.25
N LEU A 118 -17.65 -11.10 10.30
CA LEU A 118 -17.72 -11.94 11.49
C LEU A 118 -18.23 -13.35 11.18
N GLY A 119 -19.11 -13.49 10.18
CA GLY A 119 -19.61 -14.80 9.74
C GLY A 119 -18.53 -15.71 9.15
N ALA A 120 -17.40 -15.16 8.70
CA ALA A 120 -16.22 -15.92 8.27
C ALA A 120 -15.34 -16.36 9.45
N ASP A 121 -15.67 -15.96 10.69
CA ASP A 121 -14.95 -16.30 11.93
C ASP A 121 -13.44 -15.99 11.83
N PRO A 122 -13.04 -14.74 11.50
CA PRO A 122 -11.65 -14.38 11.37
C PRO A 122 -10.97 -14.16 12.72
N ASP A 123 -9.67 -14.46 12.81
CA ASP A 123 -8.78 -14.01 13.88
C ASP A 123 -8.01 -12.73 13.52
N PHE A 124 -7.99 -12.38 12.22
CA PHE A 124 -7.30 -11.20 11.73
C PHE A 124 -8.00 -10.60 10.50
N VAL A 125 -7.88 -9.28 10.31
CA VAL A 125 -8.43 -8.56 9.15
C VAL A 125 -7.37 -7.65 8.55
N THR A 126 -7.21 -7.67 7.22
CA THR A 126 -6.29 -6.80 6.49
C THR A 126 -7.03 -5.92 5.50
N ALA A 127 -6.51 -4.72 5.26
CA ALA A 127 -6.99 -3.83 4.20
C ALA A 127 -5.85 -2.94 3.69
N SER A 128 -5.86 -2.68 2.38
CA SER A 128 -4.98 -1.69 1.77
C SER A 128 -5.60 -0.28 1.78
N PHE A 129 -6.91 -0.16 2.09
CA PHE A 129 -7.59 1.13 2.11
C PHE A 129 -8.25 1.42 3.46
N GLY A 130 -7.90 2.55 4.07
CA GLY A 130 -8.44 3.01 5.36
C GLY A 130 -9.94 3.21 5.39
N ARG A 131 -10.58 3.45 4.22
CA ARG A 131 -12.04 3.54 4.11
C ARG A 131 -12.77 2.32 4.65
N HIS A 132 -12.16 1.12 4.58
CA HIS A 132 -12.75 -0.10 5.13
C HIS A 132 -12.83 -0.07 6.65
N PHE A 133 -11.90 0.63 7.30
CA PHE A 133 -11.82 0.80 8.75
C PHE A 133 -12.45 2.12 9.26
N SER A 134 -13.20 2.82 8.43
CA SER A 134 -13.89 4.06 8.79
C SER A 134 -15.34 3.83 9.27
N GLN A 135 -15.92 4.87 9.85
CA GLN A 135 -17.39 4.93 10.04
C GLN A 135 -18.08 4.99 8.68
N GLY A 136 -18.95 4.02 8.40
CA GLY A 136 -19.59 3.87 7.09
C GLY A 136 -18.84 2.94 6.13
N GLY A 137 -17.65 2.48 6.50
CA GLY A 137 -16.95 1.36 5.88
C GLY A 137 -17.45 0.01 6.44
N VAL A 138 -16.55 -0.96 6.59
CA VAL A 138 -16.89 -2.27 7.18
C VAL A 138 -17.07 -2.13 8.70
N ALA A 139 -16.01 -1.72 9.40
CA ALA A 139 -16.02 -1.36 10.83
C ALA A 139 -14.70 -0.66 11.19
N THR A 140 -14.71 0.12 12.26
CA THR A 140 -13.46 0.70 12.79
C THR A 140 -12.54 -0.37 13.36
N ARG A 141 -11.23 -0.12 13.38
CA ARG A 141 -10.25 -1.03 13.99
C ARG A 141 -10.55 -1.29 15.47
N ASP A 142 -11.00 -0.27 16.22
CA ASP A 142 -11.43 -0.42 17.61
C ASP A 142 -12.55 -1.46 17.77
N ARG A 143 -13.51 -1.48 16.82
CA ARG A 143 -14.59 -2.45 16.86
C ARG A 143 -14.12 -3.88 16.59
N PHE A 144 -13.10 -4.08 15.76
CA PHE A 144 -12.47 -5.39 15.60
C PHE A 144 -11.72 -5.80 16.87
N ASP A 145 -10.96 -4.87 17.48
CA ASP A 145 -10.24 -5.11 18.74
C ASP A 145 -11.20 -5.50 19.88
N GLU A 146 -12.38 -4.85 19.99
CA GLU A 146 -13.43 -5.20 20.97
C GLU A 146 -13.94 -6.64 20.84
N THR A 147 -13.84 -7.24 19.66
CA THR A 147 -14.22 -8.63 19.39
C THR A 147 -13.03 -9.59 19.39
N GLY A 148 -11.83 -9.11 19.73
CA GLY A 148 -10.63 -9.93 19.78
C GLY A 148 -10.03 -10.25 18.40
N ILE A 149 -10.42 -9.51 17.37
CA ILE A 149 -9.94 -9.68 16.00
C ILE A 149 -8.84 -8.64 15.74
N GLY A 150 -7.62 -9.11 15.45
CA GLY A 150 -6.52 -8.21 15.06
C GLY A 150 -6.80 -7.52 13.72
N SER A 151 -6.25 -6.32 13.52
CA SER A 151 -6.43 -5.60 12.26
C SER A 151 -5.15 -4.92 11.77
N TYR A 152 -4.95 -4.93 10.46
CA TYR A 152 -3.81 -4.30 9.80
C TYR A 152 -4.27 -3.42 8.64
N LEU A 153 -3.79 -2.17 8.59
CA LEU A 153 -3.98 -1.26 7.46
C LEU A 153 -2.64 -1.08 6.74
N SER A 154 -2.66 -1.12 5.43
CA SER A 154 -1.46 -0.85 4.63
C SER A 154 -0.81 0.49 4.98
N PRO A 155 0.52 0.55 5.13
CA PRO A 155 1.26 1.81 5.28
C PRO A 155 1.04 2.77 4.11
N THR A 156 0.64 2.27 2.94
CA THR A 156 0.32 3.09 1.78
C THR A 156 -0.88 4.01 1.98
N ASP A 157 -1.71 3.74 2.99
CA ASP A 157 -2.96 4.48 3.27
C ASP A 157 -3.03 5.08 4.68
N CYS A 158 -1.93 5.04 5.45
CA CYS A 158 -1.88 5.61 6.81
C CYS A 158 -2.12 7.12 6.86
N ASP A 159 -1.66 7.84 5.85
CA ASP A 159 -1.74 9.30 5.73
C ASP A 159 -2.93 9.75 4.86
N ASN A 160 -3.80 8.83 4.51
CA ASN A 160 -4.88 9.07 3.57
C ASN A 160 -6.20 9.29 4.32
N GLY A 161 -6.69 10.52 4.35
CA GLY A 161 -8.00 10.84 4.92
C GLY A 161 -9.11 10.14 4.14
N VAL A 162 -10.30 10.06 4.72
CA VAL A 162 -11.47 9.50 4.03
C VAL A 162 -12.12 10.59 3.19
N SER A 163 -12.00 10.51 1.87
CA SER A 163 -12.75 11.35 0.93
C SER A 163 -14.10 10.73 0.56
N ILE A 164 -15.01 11.54 0.03
CA ILE A 164 -16.34 11.12 -0.45
C ILE A 164 -16.23 9.99 -1.51
N ASN A 165 -15.18 10.01 -2.30
CA ASN A 165 -14.97 9.08 -3.40
C ASN A 165 -14.18 7.82 -2.98
N GLY A 166 -13.83 7.72 -1.69
CA GLY A 166 -13.06 6.59 -1.17
C GLY A 166 -11.57 6.57 -1.54
N GLY A 167 -11.11 7.55 -2.33
CA GLY A 167 -9.72 7.97 -2.37
C GLY A 167 -9.48 8.88 -1.19
N GLY A 168 -8.46 9.24 -0.66
CA GLY A 168 -8.28 10.12 0.48
C GLY A 168 -7.52 11.39 0.10
N THR A 169 -7.44 12.30 1.04
CA THR A 169 -6.59 13.47 0.96
C THR A 169 -5.27 13.13 1.63
N ARG A 170 -4.17 13.22 0.89
CA ARG A 170 -2.83 12.98 1.42
C ARG A 170 -2.17 14.27 1.88
N THR A 171 -1.27 14.15 2.83
CA THR A 171 -0.40 15.25 3.28
C THR A 171 1.05 15.02 2.87
N THR A 172 1.38 13.79 2.48
CA THR A 172 2.71 13.40 1.98
C THR A 172 2.60 12.54 0.72
N ALA A 173 3.59 12.65 -0.16
CA ALA A 173 3.64 11.82 -1.36
C ALA A 173 3.81 10.34 -1.00
N LEU A 174 3.08 9.48 -1.69
CA LEU A 174 3.25 8.03 -1.59
C LEU A 174 4.64 7.63 -2.09
N THR A 175 5.22 6.64 -1.43
CA THR A 175 6.47 6.02 -1.85
C THR A 175 6.28 4.52 -2.06
N VAL A 176 7.05 3.93 -2.96
CA VAL A 176 7.04 2.48 -3.16
C VAL A 176 7.51 1.72 -1.92
N ASP A 177 8.32 2.36 -1.06
CA ASP A 177 8.80 1.76 0.19
C ASP A 177 7.65 1.46 1.15
N ALA A 178 6.55 2.24 1.13
CA ALA A 178 5.36 1.94 1.92
C ALA A 178 4.69 0.61 1.50
N LEU A 179 4.69 0.29 0.21
CA LEU A 179 4.23 -1.02 -0.30
C LEU A 179 5.17 -2.16 0.12
N TYR A 180 6.48 -1.96 0.02
CA TYR A 180 7.45 -2.96 0.47
C TYR A 180 7.39 -3.18 1.99
N GLN A 181 7.10 -2.13 2.75
CA GLN A 181 6.85 -2.23 4.18
C GLN A 181 5.62 -3.09 4.48
N GLU A 182 4.50 -2.89 3.77
CA GLU A 182 3.29 -3.73 3.90
C GLU A 182 3.62 -5.21 3.73
N ILE A 183 4.31 -5.57 2.63
CA ILE A 183 4.68 -6.95 2.32
C ILE A 183 5.58 -7.53 3.43
N THR A 184 6.56 -6.75 3.89
CA THR A 184 7.49 -7.19 4.93
C THR A 184 6.79 -7.37 6.28
N GLU A 185 5.91 -6.45 6.67
CA GLU A 185 5.15 -6.53 7.93
C GLU A 185 4.16 -7.69 7.90
N LEU A 186 3.43 -7.91 6.80
CA LEU A 186 2.57 -9.07 6.63
C LEU A 186 3.39 -10.38 6.66
N GLY A 187 4.58 -10.41 6.05
CA GLY A 187 5.50 -11.53 6.16
C GLY A 187 5.82 -11.90 7.61
N ARG A 188 6.08 -10.89 8.45
CA ARG A 188 6.32 -11.08 9.90
C ARG A 188 5.06 -11.49 10.66
N ILE A 189 3.92 -10.85 10.38
CA ILE A 189 2.63 -11.15 11.04
C ILE A 189 2.23 -12.61 10.80
N PHE A 190 2.43 -13.13 9.60
CA PHE A 190 2.03 -14.47 9.19
C PHE A 190 3.14 -15.54 9.28
N ASP A 191 4.33 -15.17 9.78
CA ASP A 191 5.51 -16.04 9.90
C ASP A 191 5.97 -16.64 8.55
N VAL A 192 6.07 -15.77 7.54
CA VAL A 192 6.51 -16.10 6.18
C VAL A 192 7.50 -15.06 5.64
N SER A 193 8.41 -14.57 6.50
CA SER A 193 9.36 -13.49 6.18
C SER A 193 10.21 -13.77 4.95
N ASP A 194 10.70 -15.00 4.77
CA ASP A 194 11.49 -15.38 3.60
C ASP A 194 10.71 -15.22 2.28
N ARG A 195 9.38 -15.49 2.30
CA ARG A 195 8.53 -15.31 1.12
C ARG A 195 8.29 -13.82 0.85
N ALA A 196 8.14 -13.02 1.91
CA ALA A 196 7.98 -11.58 1.81
C ALA A 196 9.25 -10.91 1.25
N GLU A 197 10.43 -11.27 1.72
CA GLU A 197 11.72 -10.79 1.18
C GLU A 197 11.85 -11.10 -0.30
N LYS A 198 11.57 -12.36 -0.68
CA LYS A 198 11.63 -12.77 -2.09
C LYS A 198 10.66 -11.99 -2.96
N LEU A 199 9.42 -11.74 -2.50
CA LEU A 199 8.44 -10.93 -3.23
C LEU A 199 8.90 -9.49 -3.39
N VAL A 200 9.42 -8.88 -2.33
CA VAL A 200 9.97 -7.50 -2.37
C VAL A 200 11.15 -7.40 -3.33
N ASP A 201 12.08 -8.36 -3.30
CA ASP A 201 13.24 -8.39 -4.19
C ASP A 201 12.83 -8.55 -5.66
N ASP A 202 11.84 -9.40 -5.96
CA ASP A 202 11.29 -9.55 -7.31
C ASP A 202 10.65 -8.24 -7.80
N LEU A 203 9.78 -7.62 -6.99
CA LEU A 203 9.14 -6.36 -7.32
C LEU A 203 10.14 -5.23 -7.54
N ARG A 204 11.19 -5.14 -6.70
CA ARG A 204 12.27 -4.15 -6.88
C ARG A 204 13.03 -4.39 -8.18
N SER A 205 13.45 -5.62 -8.44
CA SER A 205 14.18 -5.97 -9.65
C SER A 205 13.38 -5.65 -10.92
N ARG A 206 12.09 -5.94 -10.93
CA ARG A 206 11.18 -5.62 -12.03
C ARG A 206 11.00 -4.10 -12.19
N ALA A 207 10.79 -3.36 -11.08
CA ALA A 207 10.67 -1.92 -11.11
C ALA A 207 11.94 -1.25 -11.64
N GLU A 208 13.12 -1.67 -11.19
CA GLU A 208 14.41 -1.19 -11.69
C GLU A 208 14.57 -1.47 -13.19
N ALA A 209 14.21 -2.67 -13.64
CA ALA A 209 14.25 -3.02 -15.06
C ALA A 209 13.26 -2.19 -15.90
N ALA A 210 12.05 -1.98 -15.41
CA ALA A 210 11.04 -1.19 -16.09
C ALA A 210 11.42 0.30 -16.19
N THR A 211 12.15 0.82 -15.22
CA THR A 211 12.52 2.25 -15.16
C THR A 211 13.91 2.56 -15.72
N ALA A 212 14.74 1.53 -16.01
CA ALA A 212 16.10 1.71 -16.53
C ALA A 212 16.10 2.47 -17.87
N GLY A 213 16.60 3.72 -17.86
CA GLY A 213 16.70 4.57 -19.07
C GLY A 213 15.34 4.99 -19.63
N ILE A 214 14.27 4.89 -18.85
CA ILE A 214 12.98 5.48 -19.17
C ILE A 214 13.04 6.99 -18.94
N ASP A 215 12.47 7.77 -19.84
CA ASP A 215 12.39 9.21 -19.72
C ASP A 215 11.29 9.73 -20.66
N ALA A 216 10.15 10.11 -20.07
CA ALA A 216 9.07 10.79 -20.78
C ALA A 216 9.37 12.28 -21.01
N SER A 217 10.54 12.78 -20.55
CA SER A 217 11.08 14.13 -20.78
C SER A 217 10.11 15.28 -20.52
N GLY A 218 9.29 15.13 -19.50
CA GLY A 218 8.34 16.17 -19.10
C GLY A 218 7.08 16.24 -19.95
N ALA A 219 6.80 15.24 -20.77
CA ALA A 219 5.49 15.14 -21.45
C ALA A 219 4.37 15.15 -20.40
N SER A 220 3.33 15.95 -20.65
CA SER A 220 2.22 16.10 -19.73
C SER A 220 1.25 14.92 -19.79
N VAL A 221 0.81 14.44 -18.63
CA VAL A 221 -0.09 13.31 -18.51
C VAL A 221 -1.26 13.62 -17.58
N ALA A 222 -2.45 13.06 -17.87
CA ALA A 222 -3.52 12.94 -16.91
C ALA A 222 -3.94 11.47 -16.80
N PHE A 223 -4.27 11.06 -15.58
CA PHE A 223 -4.82 9.74 -15.29
C PHE A 223 -6.32 9.85 -15.05
N TRP A 224 -7.12 9.18 -15.86
CA TRP A 224 -8.56 9.15 -15.70
C TRP A 224 -9.01 7.77 -15.22
N PHE A 225 -9.45 7.72 -13.95
CA PHE A 225 -9.85 6.46 -13.33
C PHE A 225 -11.23 5.98 -13.76
N ALA A 226 -12.28 6.80 -13.58
CA ALA A 226 -13.67 6.38 -13.79
C ALA A 226 -14.61 7.55 -14.08
N ASP A 227 -15.84 7.23 -14.51
CA ASP A 227 -17.00 8.07 -14.70
C ASP A 227 -16.88 9.07 -15.87
N THR A 228 -17.78 8.95 -16.84
CA THR A 228 -17.85 9.86 -17.99
C THR A 228 -18.59 11.16 -17.67
N LYS A 229 -19.41 11.18 -16.63
CA LYS A 229 -20.18 12.37 -16.26
C LYS A 229 -19.36 13.32 -15.38
N THR A 230 -18.64 12.77 -14.43
CA THR A 230 -17.77 13.50 -13.51
C THR A 230 -16.44 12.76 -13.46
N PRO A 231 -15.43 13.16 -14.27
CA PRO A 231 -14.19 12.41 -14.33
C PRO A 231 -13.44 12.45 -13.00
N TYR A 232 -13.04 11.28 -12.53
CA TYR A 232 -12.12 11.11 -11.42
C TYR A 232 -10.71 10.99 -11.96
N VAL A 233 -9.88 11.98 -11.66
CA VAL A 233 -8.49 12.08 -12.13
C VAL A 233 -7.51 11.86 -10.97
N ALA A 234 -6.26 11.54 -11.25
CA ALA A 234 -5.26 11.37 -10.20
C ALA A 234 -4.66 12.71 -9.77
N GLY A 235 -4.65 12.97 -8.46
CA GLY A 235 -3.91 14.09 -7.87
C GLY A 235 -2.41 13.83 -7.74
N GLY A 236 -1.70 14.77 -7.09
CA GLY A 236 -0.24 14.87 -7.07
C GLY A 236 0.48 14.08 -5.98
N LEU A 237 -0.22 13.30 -5.14
CA LEU A 237 0.43 12.64 -3.99
C LEU A 237 0.22 11.11 -3.95
N GLY A 238 -0.63 10.57 -4.82
CA GLY A 238 -1.03 9.16 -4.81
C GLY A 238 -0.17 8.25 -5.70
N SER A 239 -0.64 7.02 -5.91
CA SER A 239 0.05 5.99 -6.69
C SER A 239 0.22 6.36 -8.17
N ALA A 240 -0.77 7.01 -8.78
CA ALA A 240 -0.67 7.44 -10.17
C ALA A 240 0.38 8.54 -10.36
N GLU A 241 0.53 9.47 -9.39
CA GLU A 241 1.63 10.43 -9.40
C GLU A 241 2.98 9.74 -9.24
N LEU A 242 3.07 8.71 -8.38
CA LEU A 242 4.29 7.91 -8.26
C LEU A 242 4.66 7.23 -9.58
N LEU A 243 3.67 6.75 -10.38
CA LEU A 243 3.89 6.25 -11.74
C LEU A 243 4.41 7.37 -12.66
N ALA A 244 3.79 8.55 -12.64
CA ALA A 244 4.18 9.68 -13.48
C ALA A 244 5.61 10.12 -13.18
N SER A 245 5.92 10.44 -11.93
CA SER A 245 7.24 10.92 -11.52
C SER A 245 8.34 9.89 -11.75
N THR A 246 8.07 8.61 -11.52
CA THR A 246 9.04 7.52 -11.74
C THR A 246 9.37 7.34 -13.24
N THR A 247 8.43 7.66 -14.13
CA THR A 247 8.57 7.49 -15.58
C THR A 247 8.94 8.79 -16.31
N GLY A 248 9.07 9.92 -15.58
CA GLY A 248 9.46 11.23 -16.13
C GLY A 248 8.31 11.99 -16.77
N PHE A 249 7.07 11.58 -16.60
CA PHE A 249 5.89 12.37 -16.97
C PHE A 249 5.64 13.51 -15.97
N THR A 250 4.95 14.56 -16.42
CA THR A 250 4.41 15.62 -15.55
C THR A 250 2.89 15.45 -15.45
N ASN A 251 2.38 15.10 -14.28
CA ASN A 251 0.93 15.01 -14.05
C ASN A 251 0.32 16.42 -14.05
N VAL A 252 -0.68 16.65 -14.90
CA VAL A 252 -1.34 17.96 -15.00
C VAL A 252 -2.22 18.29 -13.78
N TYR A 253 -2.41 17.35 -12.86
CA TYR A 253 -3.15 17.49 -11.61
C TYR A 253 -2.26 17.35 -10.36
N ASP A 254 -0.96 17.58 -10.47
CA ASP A 254 0.00 17.55 -9.36
C ASP A 254 -0.29 18.57 -8.24
N ASP A 255 -1.15 19.55 -8.52
CA ASP A 255 -1.65 20.57 -7.60
C ASP A 255 -2.78 20.12 -6.68
N LEU A 256 -3.29 18.89 -6.82
CA LEU A 256 -4.40 18.35 -6.02
C LEU A 256 -3.90 17.29 -5.03
N ASP A 257 -4.39 17.36 -3.78
CA ASP A 257 -3.94 16.50 -2.68
C ASP A 257 -4.76 15.20 -2.53
N ASP A 258 -5.95 15.14 -3.14
CA ASP A 258 -6.77 13.92 -3.15
C ASP A 258 -6.17 12.86 -4.10
N ASP A 259 -6.27 11.58 -3.75
CA ASP A 259 -5.80 10.51 -4.64
C ASP A 259 -6.56 10.49 -5.97
N TRP A 260 -7.89 10.64 -5.91
CA TRP A 260 -8.78 10.60 -7.06
C TRP A 260 -9.85 11.70 -6.97
N PRO A 261 -9.47 12.99 -7.07
CA PRO A 261 -10.42 14.10 -7.05
C PRO A 261 -11.38 14.04 -8.23
N ALA A 262 -12.61 14.46 -7.99
CA ALA A 262 -13.57 14.72 -9.04
C ALA A 262 -13.24 16.05 -9.70
N THR A 263 -13.24 16.08 -11.03
CA THR A 263 -13.04 17.31 -11.82
C THR A 263 -14.14 17.49 -12.89
N THR A 264 -13.95 18.40 -13.81
CA THR A 264 -14.82 18.60 -14.97
C THR A 264 -14.04 18.36 -16.26
N TRP A 265 -14.77 18.05 -17.33
CA TRP A 265 -14.16 17.89 -18.64
C TRP A 265 -13.57 19.21 -19.19
N GLU A 266 -14.18 20.34 -18.82
CA GLU A 266 -13.67 21.67 -19.15
C GLU A 266 -12.29 21.91 -18.51
N ASP A 267 -12.11 21.53 -17.23
CA ASP A 267 -10.82 21.66 -16.56
C ASP A 267 -9.75 20.76 -17.19
N LEU A 268 -10.11 19.52 -17.55
CA LEU A 268 -9.17 18.62 -18.24
C LEU A 268 -8.77 19.15 -19.62
N VAL A 269 -9.72 19.76 -20.36
CA VAL A 269 -9.44 20.42 -21.66
C VAL A 269 -8.52 21.63 -21.48
N ASP A 270 -8.75 22.44 -20.45
CA ASP A 270 -7.91 23.61 -20.17
C ASP A 270 -6.48 23.21 -19.76
N ARG A 271 -6.28 22.05 -19.12
CA ARG A 271 -4.96 21.50 -18.79
C ARG A 271 -4.27 20.80 -19.97
N ASP A 272 -5.03 20.38 -20.96
CA ASP A 272 -4.62 19.85 -22.28
C ASP A 272 -3.44 18.85 -22.22
N PRO A 273 -3.56 17.69 -21.56
CA PRO A 273 -2.48 16.73 -21.46
C PRO A 273 -2.09 16.13 -22.81
N GLN A 274 -0.79 15.84 -22.98
CA GLN A 274 -0.25 15.20 -24.18
C GLN A 274 -0.53 13.69 -24.21
N VAL A 275 -0.69 13.06 -23.02
CA VAL A 275 -0.97 11.63 -22.85
C VAL A 275 -2.12 11.45 -21.85
N LEU A 276 -3.01 10.49 -22.11
CA LEU A 276 -4.03 10.05 -21.17
C LEU A 276 -3.74 8.61 -20.72
N VAL A 277 -3.60 8.42 -19.42
CA VAL A 277 -3.63 7.09 -18.81
C VAL A 277 -5.08 6.78 -18.44
N LEU A 278 -5.64 5.74 -19.05
CA LEU A 278 -7.04 5.34 -18.92
C LEU A 278 -7.16 4.11 -18.02
N GLY A 279 -7.91 4.23 -16.95
CA GLY A 279 -8.23 3.09 -16.09
C GLY A 279 -9.17 2.12 -16.81
N ASP A 280 -8.69 0.92 -17.15
CA ASP A 280 -9.52 -0.18 -17.68
C ASP A 280 -10.05 -0.99 -16.49
N LEU A 281 -11.17 -0.55 -15.92
CA LEU A 281 -11.75 -1.16 -14.72
C LEU A 281 -12.69 -2.30 -15.16
N GLN A 282 -12.37 -3.50 -14.74
CA GLN A 282 -13.14 -4.70 -15.11
C GLN A 282 -14.41 -4.90 -14.27
N ARG A 283 -15.09 -3.78 -13.97
CA ARG A 283 -16.35 -3.69 -13.23
C ARG A 283 -17.35 -2.88 -14.03
N ASP A 284 -18.63 -2.89 -13.66
CA ASP A 284 -19.72 -2.14 -14.31
C ASP A 284 -20.44 -1.26 -13.26
N ARG A 285 -19.72 -0.32 -12.65
CA ARG A 285 -20.28 0.62 -11.65
C ARG A 285 -20.69 1.95 -12.24
N PHE A 286 -19.85 2.47 -13.15
CA PHE A 286 -20.03 3.77 -13.77
C PHE A 286 -19.92 3.64 -15.29
N PRO A 287 -20.66 4.47 -16.05
CA PRO A 287 -20.40 4.63 -17.47
C PRO A 287 -18.92 5.00 -17.69
N GLY A 288 -18.24 4.30 -18.59
CA GLY A 288 -16.81 4.50 -18.82
C GLY A 288 -15.89 3.81 -17.78
N ASP A 289 -16.34 2.75 -17.09
CA ASP A 289 -15.42 1.88 -16.36
C ASP A 289 -14.51 1.10 -17.32
N ARG A 290 -15.04 0.67 -18.48
CA ARG A 290 -14.29 -0.09 -19.50
C ARG A 290 -13.48 0.84 -20.40
N LEU A 291 -12.32 0.34 -20.85
CA LEU A 291 -11.42 1.07 -21.75
C LEU A 291 -12.12 1.51 -23.05
N ASP A 292 -12.80 0.58 -23.72
CA ASP A 292 -13.47 0.88 -25.00
C ASP A 292 -14.54 1.97 -24.86
N ASP A 293 -15.29 1.97 -23.76
CA ASP A 293 -16.29 3.01 -23.45
C ASP A 293 -15.63 4.37 -23.22
N LYS A 294 -14.47 4.38 -22.53
CA LYS A 294 -13.69 5.59 -22.33
C LYS A 294 -13.20 6.20 -23.64
N ILE A 295 -12.59 5.38 -24.48
CA ILE A 295 -12.07 5.82 -25.78
C ILE A 295 -13.23 6.31 -26.67
N ALA A 296 -14.33 5.56 -26.73
CA ALA A 296 -15.51 5.96 -27.51
C ALA A 296 -16.09 7.30 -27.02
N PHE A 297 -16.14 7.53 -25.71
CA PHE A 297 -16.57 8.79 -25.12
C PHE A 297 -15.62 9.94 -25.51
N LEU A 298 -14.33 9.79 -25.28
CA LEU A 298 -13.31 10.82 -25.55
C LEU A 298 -13.31 11.25 -27.01
N GLU A 299 -13.44 10.33 -27.95
CA GLU A 299 -13.38 10.59 -29.39
C GLU A 299 -14.70 11.10 -29.99
N SER A 300 -15.85 10.81 -29.35
CA SER A 300 -17.16 11.24 -29.83
C SER A 300 -17.64 12.57 -29.25
N ASP A 301 -17.24 12.92 -28.03
CA ASP A 301 -17.69 14.13 -27.37
C ASP A 301 -17.03 15.38 -27.96
N PRO A 302 -17.78 16.44 -28.31
CA PRO A 302 -17.24 17.64 -28.97
C PRO A 302 -16.19 18.41 -28.13
N LEU A 303 -16.24 18.30 -26.80
CA LEU A 303 -15.33 18.96 -25.88
C LEU A 303 -14.03 18.17 -25.74
N THR A 304 -14.12 16.91 -25.35
CA THR A 304 -12.96 16.07 -25.04
C THR A 304 -12.08 15.77 -26.26
N ARG A 305 -12.65 15.66 -27.47
CA ARG A 305 -11.87 15.47 -28.71
C ARG A 305 -10.94 16.63 -29.04
N THR A 306 -11.00 17.75 -28.31
CA THR A 306 -10.08 18.88 -28.48
C THR A 306 -8.78 18.71 -27.69
N ILE A 307 -8.72 17.80 -26.74
CA ILE A 307 -7.53 17.47 -25.94
C ILE A 307 -6.43 16.94 -26.85
N ASP A 308 -5.20 17.35 -26.63
CA ASP A 308 -4.05 16.95 -27.45
C ASP A 308 -3.83 15.43 -27.45
N ALA A 309 -3.92 14.78 -26.30
CA ALA A 309 -3.86 13.32 -26.18
C ALA A 309 -4.95 12.62 -27.01
N VAL A 310 -6.16 13.18 -27.05
CA VAL A 310 -7.28 12.58 -27.79
C VAL A 310 -7.09 12.76 -29.31
N ARG A 311 -6.64 13.93 -29.76
CA ARG A 311 -6.32 14.17 -31.18
C ARG A 311 -5.22 13.25 -31.70
N GLY A 312 -4.22 12.95 -30.83
CA GLY A 312 -3.09 12.08 -31.15
C GLY A 312 -3.34 10.61 -30.85
N GLN A 313 -4.49 10.25 -30.24
CA GLN A 313 -4.80 8.89 -29.75
C GLN A 313 -3.70 8.34 -28.82
N ARG A 314 -3.08 9.20 -28.01
CA ARG A 314 -2.00 8.85 -27.09
C ARG A 314 -2.58 8.38 -25.76
N TYR A 315 -2.96 7.10 -25.73
CA TYR A 315 -3.58 6.45 -24.58
C TYR A 315 -2.69 5.34 -24.02
N ILE A 316 -2.60 5.28 -22.69
CA ILE A 316 -2.01 4.15 -21.95
C ILE A 316 -3.13 3.49 -21.16
N ALA A 317 -3.37 2.21 -21.37
CA ALA A 317 -4.37 1.46 -20.62
C ALA A 317 -3.76 0.79 -19.40
N LEU A 318 -4.27 1.11 -18.21
CA LEU A 318 -3.89 0.47 -16.95
C LEU A 318 -5.12 -0.06 -16.22
N HIS A 319 -5.00 -1.25 -15.60
CA HIS A 319 -6.04 -1.74 -14.72
C HIS A 319 -6.14 -0.94 -13.42
N GLY A 320 -7.27 -1.02 -12.72
CA GLY A 320 -7.48 -0.30 -11.48
C GLY A 320 -6.45 -0.63 -10.41
N ALA A 321 -6.06 -1.89 -10.29
CA ALA A 321 -5.02 -2.31 -9.34
C ALA A 321 -3.60 -1.85 -9.72
N GLU A 322 -3.32 -1.57 -11.01
CA GLU A 322 -2.05 -0.98 -11.46
C GLU A 322 -1.96 0.51 -11.14
N LEU A 323 -3.11 1.18 -11.04
CA LEU A 323 -3.23 2.59 -10.69
C LEU A 323 -3.27 2.84 -9.17
N ASN A 324 -3.47 1.79 -8.37
CA ASN A 324 -3.50 1.83 -6.92
C ASN A 324 -2.17 1.36 -6.32
N PRO A 325 -1.87 1.69 -5.04
CA PRO A 325 -0.69 1.18 -4.35
C PRO A 325 -0.86 -0.32 -4.08
N SER A 326 -0.41 -1.16 -5.01
CA SER A 326 -0.53 -2.62 -4.98
C SER A 326 0.71 -3.27 -5.58
N ILE A 327 0.82 -4.60 -5.47
CA ILE A 327 1.90 -5.36 -6.14
C ILE A 327 1.87 -5.20 -7.67
N ARG A 328 0.72 -4.81 -8.24
CA ARG A 328 0.57 -4.54 -9.68
C ARG A 328 1.10 -3.17 -10.12
N PHE A 329 1.53 -2.32 -9.20
CA PHE A 329 2.21 -1.06 -9.52
C PHE A 329 3.37 -1.28 -10.51
N VAL A 330 4.12 -2.37 -10.33
CA VAL A 330 5.23 -2.74 -11.22
C VAL A 330 4.72 -3.11 -12.62
N ASP A 331 3.59 -3.82 -12.74
CA ASP A 331 2.96 -4.11 -14.02
C ASP A 331 2.56 -2.82 -14.76
N GLY A 332 2.10 -1.81 -14.00
CA GLY A 332 1.82 -0.46 -14.51
C GLY A 332 3.09 0.21 -15.08
N LEU A 333 4.21 0.16 -14.37
CA LEU A 333 5.50 0.67 -14.86
C LEU A 333 5.95 -0.04 -16.14
N GLU A 334 5.83 -1.36 -16.21
CA GLU A 334 6.19 -2.15 -17.39
C GLU A 334 5.31 -1.81 -18.61
N LYS A 335 4.02 -1.54 -18.40
CA LYS A 335 3.11 -1.10 -19.47
C LYS A 335 3.43 0.31 -19.96
N ILE A 336 3.68 1.26 -19.05
CA ILE A 336 4.10 2.62 -19.39
C ILE A 336 5.42 2.57 -20.16
N ARG A 337 6.40 1.79 -19.69
CA ARG A 337 7.68 1.60 -20.39
C ARG A 337 7.49 1.13 -21.81
N ARG A 338 6.69 0.08 -22.03
CA ARG A 338 6.42 -0.47 -23.36
C ARG A 338 5.79 0.58 -24.28
N TRP A 339 4.82 1.32 -23.76
CA TRP A 339 4.17 2.38 -24.51
C TRP A 339 5.15 3.49 -24.91
N LEU A 340 6.01 3.93 -23.98
CA LEU A 340 7.03 4.95 -24.27
C LEU A 340 8.06 4.46 -25.31
N ASP A 341 8.45 3.20 -25.28
CA ASP A 341 9.37 2.64 -26.27
C ASP A 341 8.75 2.63 -27.70
N GLU A 342 7.43 2.51 -27.80
CA GLU A 342 6.68 2.50 -29.07
C GLU A 342 6.34 3.92 -29.57
N HIS A 343 6.17 4.93 -28.68
CA HIS A 343 5.65 6.26 -29.01
C HIS A 343 6.62 7.42 -28.71
N ARG A 344 7.88 7.12 -28.47
CA ARG A 344 8.88 8.12 -28.07
C ARG A 344 8.99 9.30 -29.07
N ASP A 345 8.84 9.03 -30.36
CA ASP A 345 8.96 10.04 -31.41
C ASP A 345 7.69 10.91 -31.57
N GLU A 346 6.63 10.61 -30.82
CA GLU A 346 5.33 11.30 -30.85
C GLU A 346 5.14 12.29 -29.68
N LEU A 347 6.06 12.29 -28.72
CA LEU A 347 6.13 13.19 -27.57
C LEU A 347 7.15 14.32 -27.82
#